data_e56d35aa0659eb5d03bd0745acdbc926
#
_entry.id   e56d35aa0659eb5d03bd0745acdbc926
#
_cell.length_a   1.000
_cell.length_b   1.000
_cell.length_c   1.000
_cell.angle_alpha   90.00
_cell.angle_beta   90.00
_cell.angle_gamma   90.00
#
_symmetry.space_group_name_H-M   'P 1'
#
loop_
_entity.id
_entity.type
_entity.pdbx_description
1 polymer ?
#
loop_
_entity_poly.entity_id
_entity_poly.type
_entity_poly.pdbx_seq_one_letter_code
_entity_poly.pdbx_strand_id
1 'polypeptide(L)'
;MRESSLLYSTPDLSGTAKIAYAAGTYILAGMFYTGIQTAITSILPNLSREPGERIVLNTFRIVGGNVGAFICMTFTLPLVAFFGGGNDQFGFSATLAFFGIIAIILFIVAFKNLREVNVEKIKKIPVKDSVRAIKGNWPWVILVTANLIFWIGLTIRQGTIIYHCQYFLEDKSLAAVMNGLMVIQVIGMLSIPFIV
;
A
#
# COMPACT_ATOMS: atom_id res chain seq x y z
N MET A 1 -5.38 -3.37 -15.32
CA MET A 1 -4.74 -4.59 -15.84
C MET A 1 -3.63 -4.34 -16.86
N ARG A 2 -3.81 -3.48 -17.85
CA ARG A 2 -2.78 -3.20 -18.87
C ARG A 2 -1.51 -2.55 -18.31
N GLU A 3 -1.59 -1.84 -17.24
CA GLU A 3 -0.50 -1.01 -16.71
C GLU A 3 0.45 -1.73 -15.77
N SER A 4 -0.05 -2.67 -14.97
CA SER A 4 0.82 -3.51 -14.12
C SER A 4 1.66 -4.47 -14.97
N SER A 5 1.13 -4.95 -16.09
CA SER A 5 1.88 -5.77 -17.04
C SER A 5 2.96 -4.99 -17.79
N LEU A 6 2.77 -3.67 -17.99
CA LEU A 6 3.80 -2.81 -18.60
C LEU A 6 5.03 -2.61 -17.72
N LEU A 7 4.85 -2.61 -16.39
CA LEU A 7 5.95 -2.46 -15.43
C LEU A 7 6.93 -3.65 -15.50
N TYR A 8 6.42 -4.86 -15.77
CA TYR A 8 7.20 -6.10 -15.83
C TYR A 8 7.45 -6.61 -17.26
N SER A 9 6.81 -5.99 -18.26
CA SER A 9 7.15 -6.19 -19.66
C SER A 9 8.38 -5.32 -19.97
N THR A 10 9.57 -5.92 -19.93
CA THR A 10 10.80 -5.25 -20.33
C THR A 10 10.96 -5.40 -21.85
N PRO A 11 10.60 -4.40 -22.67
CA PRO A 11 10.89 -4.43 -24.10
C PRO A 11 12.41 -4.39 -24.27
N ASP A 12 12.92 -5.04 -25.32
CA ASP A 12 14.34 -5.02 -25.70
C ASP A 12 14.76 -3.62 -26.20
N LEU A 13 14.94 -2.72 -25.24
CA LEU A 13 15.35 -1.33 -25.45
C LEU A 13 16.82 -1.16 -25.07
N SER A 14 17.49 -0.19 -25.69
CA SER A 14 18.84 0.23 -25.31
C SER A 14 18.89 0.75 -23.85
N GLY A 15 20.00 0.62 -23.16
CA GLY A 15 20.14 0.83 -21.72
C GLY A 15 19.45 2.08 -21.16
N THR A 16 19.63 3.26 -21.78
CA THR A 16 18.99 4.51 -21.33
C THR A 16 17.48 4.53 -21.56
N ALA A 17 17.00 4.01 -22.67
CA ALA A 17 15.57 3.92 -22.96
C ALA A 17 14.86 2.93 -22.03
N LYS A 18 15.54 1.86 -21.62
CA LYS A 18 15.04 0.90 -20.63
C LYS A 18 14.84 1.53 -19.25
N ILE A 19 15.80 2.36 -18.81
CA ILE A 19 15.70 3.09 -17.55
C ILE A 19 14.56 4.11 -17.60
N ALA A 20 14.43 4.86 -18.69
CA ALA A 20 13.35 5.83 -18.86
C ALA A 20 11.97 5.15 -18.88
N TYR A 21 11.85 4.01 -19.55
CA TYR A 21 10.63 3.21 -19.55
C TYR A 21 10.27 2.70 -18.15
N ALA A 22 11.24 2.12 -17.43
CA ALA A 22 11.03 1.64 -16.07
C ALA A 22 10.63 2.76 -15.11
N ALA A 23 11.30 3.92 -15.19
CA ALA A 23 10.96 5.08 -14.38
C ALA A 23 9.55 5.63 -14.71
N GLY A 24 9.21 5.75 -15.99
CA GLY A 24 7.90 6.24 -16.42
C GLY A 24 6.75 5.32 -15.98
N THR A 25 6.89 4.01 -16.18
CA THR A 25 5.89 3.02 -15.75
C THR A 25 5.76 2.95 -14.24
N TYR A 26 6.86 3.08 -13.49
CA TYR A 26 6.85 3.12 -12.02
C TYR A 26 6.12 4.36 -11.49
N ILE A 27 6.41 5.54 -12.04
CA ILE A 27 5.73 6.79 -11.66
C ILE A 27 4.23 6.69 -11.97
N LEU A 28 3.87 6.19 -13.15
CA LEU A 28 2.48 6.04 -13.55
C LEU A 28 1.73 5.08 -12.61
N ALA A 29 2.32 3.93 -12.30
CA ALA A 29 1.76 2.98 -11.33
C ALA A 29 1.58 3.61 -9.93
N GLY A 30 2.56 4.42 -9.48
CA GLY A 30 2.48 5.18 -8.23
C GLY A 30 1.33 6.19 -8.22
N MET A 31 1.08 6.89 -9.33
CA MET A 31 -0.05 7.82 -9.46
C MET A 31 -1.40 7.10 -9.34
N PHE A 32 -1.58 5.97 -10.02
CA PHE A 32 -2.81 5.17 -9.91
C PHE A 32 -3.00 4.59 -8.51
N TYR A 33 -1.93 4.06 -7.91
CA TYR A 33 -1.97 3.58 -6.53
C TYR A 33 -2.42 4.69 -5.56
N THR A 34 -1.85 5.88 -5.68
CA THR A 34 -2.22 7.04 -4.84
C THR A 34 -3.68 7.42 -5.05
N GLY A 35 -4.17 7.43 -6.30
CA GLY A 35 -5.57 7.71 -6.61
C GLY A 35 -6.53 6.72 -5.92
N ILE A 36 -6.25 5.43 -6.02
CA ILE A 36 -7.05 4.37 -5.39
C ILE A 36 -7.02 4.50 -3.86
N GLN A 37 -5.82 4.68 -3.26
CA GLN A 37 -5.66 4.81 -1.82
C GLN A 37 -6.39 6.04 -1.27
N THR A 38 -6.35 7.16 -1.98
CA THR A 38 -7.06 8.38 -1.59
C THR A 38 -8.57 8.16 -1.60
N ALA A 39 -9.11 7.51 -2.64
CA ALA A 39 -10.53 7.19 -2.72
C ALA A 39 -10.99 6.29 -1.56
N ILE A 40 -10.24 5.21 -1.29
CA ILE A 40 -10.54 4.29 -0.19
C ILE A 40 -10.48 4.99 1.18
N THR A 41 -9.50 5.87 1.36
CA THR A 41 -9.33 6.59 2.65
C THR A 41 -10.42 7.64 2.85
N SER A 42 -10.87 8.30 1.78
CA SER A 42 -11.90 9.34 1.84
C SER A 42 -13.30 8.79 2.18
N ILE A 43 -13.57 7.53 1.87
CA ILE A 43 -14.88 6.92 2.15
C ILE A 43 -15.03 6.53 3.63
N LEU A 44 -13.94 6.31 4.35
CA LEU A 44 -13.93 5.83 5.73
C LEU A 44 -14.73 6.71 6.71
N PRO A 45 -14.60 8.06 6.70
CA PRO A 45 -15.42 8.93 7.55
C PRO A 45 -16.91 8.88 7.25
N ASN A 46 -17.29 8.47 6.04
CA ASN A 46 -18.68 8.39 5.59
C ASN A 46 -19.36 7.07 5.95
N LEU A 47 -18.61 6.06 6.37
CA LEU A 47 -19.16 4.74 6.71
C LEU A 47 -19.80 4.69 8.08
N SER A 48 -19.41 5.53 9.04
CA SER A 48 -20.00 5.60 10.37
C SER A 48 -20.04 7.02 10.91
N ARG A 49 -21.02 7.28 11.79
CA ARG A 49 -21.13 8.54 12.54
C ARG A 49 -20.36 8.52 13.85
N GLU A 50 -20.14 7.35 14.39
CA GLU A 50 -19.47 7.18 15.69
C GLU A 50 -17.96 7.13 15.55
N PRO A 51 -17.21 7.94 16.33
CA PRO A 51 -15.73 7.95 16.27
C PRO A 51 -15.12 6.59 16.60
N GLY A 52 -15.67 5.84 17.56
CA GLY A 52 -15.21 4.50 17.95
C GLY A 52 -15.30 3.50 16.80
N GLU A 53 -16.44 3.46 16.10
CA GLU A 53 -16.61 2.58 14.93
C GLU A 53 -15.63 2.92 13.79
N ARG A 54 -15.31 4.20 13.59
CA ARG A 54 -14.30 4.62 12.60
C ARG A 54 -12.93 4.08 12.92
N ILE A 55 -12.55 4.04 14.20
CA ILE A 55 -11.28 3.45 14.66
C ILE A 55 -11.25 1.96 14.33
N VAL A 56 -12.31 1.24 14.66
CA VAL A 56 -12.44 -0.20 14.37
C VAL A 56 -12.34 -0.46 12.86
N LEU A 57 -13.10 0.26 12.04
CA LEU A 57 -13.08 0.14 10.58
C LEU A 57 -11.69 0.42 10.00
N ASN A 58 -11.01 1.46 10.49
CA ASN A 58 -9.66 1.78 10.06
C ASN A 58 -8.66 0.71 10.45
N THR A 59 -8.78 0.14 11.65
CA THR A 59 -7.95 -0.97 12.12
C THR A 59 -8.11 -2.19 11.20
N PHE A 60 -9.34 -2.61 10.91
CA PHE A 60 -9.59 -3.70 9.97
C PHE A 60 -9.03 -3.42 8.57
N ARG A 61 -9.14 -2.19 8.09
CA ARG A 61 -8.54 -1.77 6.82
C ARG A 61 -7.03 -1.95 6.80
N ILE A 62 -6.35 -1.50 7.86
CA ILE A 62 -4.88 -1.58 7.95
C ILE A 62 -4.43 -3.05 8.10
N VAL A 63 -5.10 -3.81 8.96
CA VAL A 63 -4.81 -5.24 9.15
C VAL A 63 -5.04 -6.01 7.86
N GLY A 64 -6.17 -5.79 7.17
CA GLY A 64 -6.47 -6.40 5.88
C GLY A 64 -5.41 -6.08 4.82
N GLY A 65 -4.93 -4.83 4.78
CA GLY A 65 -3.85 -4.42 3.91
C GLY A 65 -2.53 -5.15 4.19
N ASN A 66 -2.16 -5.30 5.47
CA ASN A 66 -0.95 -6.05 5.88
C ASN A 66 -1.07 -7.55 5.56
N VAL A 67 -2.22 -8.15 5.83
CA VAL A 67 -2.49 -9.57 5.47
C VAL A 67 -2.41 -9.76 3.96
N GLY A 68 -3.03 -8.89 3.18
CA GLY A 68 -2.95 -8.92 1.73
C GLY A 68 -1.51 -8.79 1.21
N ALA A 69 -0.73 -7.86 1.77
CA ALA A 69 0.68 -7.70 1.43
C ALA A 69 1.50 -8.97 1.76
N PHE A 70 1.26 -9.56 2.93
CA PHE A 70 1.91 -10.81 3.33
C PHE A 70 1.58 -11.96 2.36
N ILE A 71 0.32 -12.11 1.99
CA ILE A 71 -0.12 -13.13 1.01
C ILE A 71 0.59 -12.90 -0.33
N CYS A 72 0.55 -11.67 -0.85
CA CYS A 72 1.23 -11.35 -2.11
C CYS A 72 2.73 -11.63 -2.04
N MET A 73 3.42 -11.21 -0.98
CA MET A 73 4.87 -11.44 -0.83
C MET A 73 5.22 -12.93 -0.75
N THR A 74 4.41 -13.72 -0.02
CA THR A 74 4.67 -15.15 0.17
C THR A 74 4.38 -15.96 -1.08
N PHE A 75 3.30 -15.67 -1.77
CA PHE A 75 2.84 -16.50 -2.89
C PHE A 75 3.33 -16.03 -4.27
N THR A 76 3.92 -14.85 -4.39
CA THR A 76 4.38 -14.34 -5.70
C THR A 76 5.40 -15.28 -6.35
N LEU A 77 6.48 -15.63 -5.67
CA LEU A 77 7.52 -16.47 -6.26
C LEU A 77 7.06 -17.91 -6.58
N PRO A 78 6.33 -18.61 -5.69
CA PRO A 78 5.72 -19.90 -6.02
C PRO A 78 4.79 -19.84 -7.24
N LEU A 79 3.96 -18.80 -7.35
CA LEU A 79 3.06 -18.62 -8.49
C LEU A 79 3.81 -18.30 -9.78
N VAL A 80 4.87 -17.50 -9.70
CA VAL A 80 5.75 -17.22 -10.84
C VAL A 80 6.37 -18.51 -11.37
N ALA A 81 6.89 -19.35 -10.49
CA ALA A 81 7.43 -20.66 -10.88
C ALA A 81 6.37 -21.59 -11.49
N PHE A 82 5.17 -21.60 -10.90
CA PHE A 82 4.05 -22.41 -11.37
C PHE A 82 3.54 -21.99 -12.75
N PHE A 83 3.29 -20.69 -12.96
CA PHE A 83 2.78 -20.19 -14.23
C PHE A 83 3.86 -20.04 -15.30
N GLY A 84 5.11 -19.81 -14.87
CA GLY A 84 6.22 -19.53 -15.78
C GLY A 84 6.76 -20.76 -16.51
N GLY A 85 6.71 -21.94 -15.89
CA GLY A 85 7.22 -23.17 -16.48
C GLY A 85 8.66 -23.07 -17.01
N GLY A 86 9.50 -22.21 -16.40
CA GLY A 86 10.87 -21.90 -16.83
C GLY A 86 11.05 -20.57 -17.56
N ASN A 87 9.97 -19.84 -17.82
CA ASN A 87 10.01 -18.46 -18.34
C ASN A 87 9.56 -17.47 -17.29
N ASP A 88 10.50 -16.87 -16.57
CA ASP A 88 10.22 -15.95 -15.48
C ASP A 88 9.42 -14.73 -15.91
N GLN A 89 9.68 -14.18 -17.09
CA GLN A 89 8.96 -13.00 -17.60
C GLN A 89 7.47 -13.28 -17.80
N PHE A 90 7.14 -14.43 -18.36
CA PHE A 90 5.75 -14.88 -18.49
C PHE A 90 5.14 -15.19 -17.12
N GLY A 91 5.89 -15.86 -16.25
CA GLY A 91 5.47 -16.18 -14.88
C GLY A 91 5.08 -14.94 -14.07
N PHE A 92 5.90 -13.89 -14.10
CA PHE A 92 5.58 -12.62 -13.43
C PHE A 92 4.32 -11.97 -14.01
N SER A 93 4.18 -11.91 -15.33
CA SER A 93 3.01 -11.32 -15.97
C SER A 93 1.73 -12.07 -15.65
N ALA A 94 1.76 -13.41 -15.67
CA ALA A 94 0.63 -14.26 -15.34
C ALA A 94 0.23 -14.14 -13.86
N THR A 95 1.21 -14.13 -12.94
CA THR A 95 0.98 -13.96 -11.50
C THR A 95 0.34 -12.60 -11.19
N LEU A 96 0.81 -11.54 -11.83
CA LEU A 96 0.22 -10.21 -11.67
C LEU A 96 -1.21 -10.14 -12.22
N ALA A 97 -1.47 -10.78 -13.36
CA ALA A 97 -2.82 -10.87 -13.90
C ALA A 97 -3.75 -11.63 -12.93
N PHE A 98 -3.29 -12.71 -12.34
CA PHE A 98 -4.02 -13.49 -11.34
C PHE A 98 -4.38 -12.66 -10.10
N PHE A 99 -3.41 -11.98 -9.48
CA PHE A 99 -3.68 -11.07 -8.36
C PHE A 99 -4.57 -9.89 -8.78
N GLY A 100 -4.42 -9.39 -9.99
CA GLY A 100 -5.27 -8.34 -10.54
C GLY A 100 -6.74 -8.75 -10.65
N ILE A 101 -7.01 -9.99 -11.08
CA ILE A 101 -8.38 -10.54 -11.13
C ILE A 101 -8.96 -10.63 -9.72
N ILE A 102 -8.19 -11.17 -8.76
CA ILE A 102 -8.63 -11.23 -7.35
C ILE A 102 -8.93 -9.83 -6.81
N ALA A 103 -8.06 -8.86 -7.06
CA ALA A 103 -8.27 -7.48 -6.64
C ALA A 103 -9.56 -6.89 -7.19
N ILE A 104 -9.86 -7.10 -8.48
CA ILE A 104 -11.10 -6.62 -9.12
C ILE A 104 -12.33 -7.25 -8.45
N ILE A 105 -12.30 -8.57 -8.21
CA ILE A 105 -13.40 -9.26 -7.53
C ILE A 105 -13.63 -8.66 -6.14
N LEU A 106 -12.57 -8.49 -5.35
CA LEU A 106 -12.65 -7.88 -4.02
C LEU A 106 -13.16 -6.45 -4.07
N PHE A 107 -12.74 -5.64 -5.05
CA PHE A 107 -13.28 -4.29 -5.22
C PHE A 107 -14.76 -4.28 -5.58
N ILE A 108 -15.22 -5.20 -6.43
CA ILE A 108 -16.65 -5.33 -6.76
C ILE A 108 -17.46 -5.73 -5.53
N VAL A 109 -16.95 -6.68 -4.73
CA VAL A 109 -17.58 -7.10 -3.47
C VAL A 109 -17.64 -5.93 -2.49
N ALA A 110 -16.53 -5.19 -2.33
CA ALA A 110 -16.48 -4.00 -1.48
C ALA A 110 -17.49 -2.95 -1.96
N PHE A 111 -17.51 -2.62 -3.24
CA PHE A 111 -18.42 -1.63 -3.82
C PHE A 111 -19.90 -1.98 -3.61
N LYS A 112 -20.26 -3.26 -3.71
CA LYS A 112 -21.65 -3.71 -3.49
C LYS A 112 -22.08 -3.67 -2.03
N ASN A 113 -21.15 -3.87 -1.10
CA ASN A 113 -21.45 -3.98 0.33
C ASN A 113 -21.22 -2.69 1.12
N LEU A 114 -20.33 -1.79 0.63
CA LEU A 114 -20.10 -0.51 1.28
C LEU A 114 -21.29 0.43 1.04
N ARG A 115 -21.91 0.88 2.15
CA ARG A 115 -22.99 1.87 2.14
C ARG A 115 -22.53 3.10 2.92
N GLU A 116 -22.54 4.24 2.26
CA GLU A 116 -22.28 5.52 2.91
C GLU A 116 -23.49 5.92 3.75
N VAL A 117 -23.27 6.10 5.05
CA VAL A 117 -24.31 6.54 6.00
C VAL A 117 -24.35 8.07 6.11
N ASN A 118 -23.22 8.72 5.87
CA ASN A 118 -23.05 10.17 5.94
C ASN A 118 -22.75 10.73 4.54
N VAL A 119 -23.78 10.92 3.73
CA VAL A 119 -23.64 11.66 2.48
C VAL A 119 -23.85 13.15 2.78
N GLU A 120 -22.88 13.81 3.39
CA GLU A 120 -22.90 15.28 3.40
C GLU A 120 -22.69 15.79 1.98
N LYS A 121 -23.58 16.71 1.54
CA LYS A 121 -23.39 17.38 0.25
C LYS A 121 -22.04 18.06 0.26
N ILE A 122 -21.11 17.54 -0.56
CA ILE A 122 -19.77 18.09 -0.68
C ILE A 122 -19.88 19.54 -1.15
N LYS A 123 -19.75 20.51 -0.24
CA LYS A 123 -19.53 21.87 -0.61
C LYS A 123 -18.19 21.94 -1.32
N LYS A 124 -18.19 22.36 -2.58
CA LYS A 124 -16.96 22.62 -3.32
C LYS A 124 -16.21 23.77 -2.62
N ILE A 125 -15.29 23.43 -1.74
CA ILE A 125 -14.43 24.42 -1.07
C ILE A 125 -13.32 24.77 -2.03
N PRO A 126 -13.10 26.05 -2.36
CA PRO A 126 -11.98 26.47 -3.17
C PRO A 126 -10.65 26.03 -2.54
N VAL A 127 -9.71 25.58 -3.35
CA VAL A 127 -8.38 25.14 -2.86
C VAL A 127 -7.70 26.21 -2.00
N LYS A 128 -7.90 27.48 -2.34
CA LYS A 128 -7.37 28.62 -1.59
C LYS A 128 -7.88 28.67 -0.14
N ASP A 129 -9.15 28.36 0.09
CA ASP A 129 -9.76 28.34 1.43
C ASP A 129 -9.30 27.11 2.22
N SER A 130 -9.10 25.96 1.55
CA SER A 130 -8.49 24.78 2.15
C SER A 130 -7.05 25.05 2.62
N VAL A 131 -6.22 25.70 1.79
CA VAL A 131 -4.86 26.10 2.17
C VAL A 131 -4.88 27.11 3.32
N ARG A 132 -5.85 28.04 3.33
CA ARG A 132 -5.99 29.03 4.40
C ARG A 132 -6.42 28.39 5.73
N ALA A 133 -7.26 27.37 5.69
CA ALA A 133 -7.67 26.61 6.87
C ALA A 133 -6.51 25.83 7.51
N ILE A 134 -5.51 25.44 6.73
CA ILE A 134 -4.29 24.78 7.22
C ILE A 134 -3.34 25.79 7.90
N LYS A 135 -3.29 27.03 7.38
CA LYS A 135 -2.50 28.10 7.97
C LYS A 135 -3.06 28.48 9.34
N GLY A 136 -2.28 28.18 10.39
CA GLY A 136 -2.67 28.45 11.78
C GLY A 136 -3.23 27.23 12.54
N ASN A 137 -3.50 26.13 11.85
CA ASN A 137 -3.89 24.87 12.51
C ASN A 137 -2.63 24.12 12.98
N TRP A 138 -2.05 24.60 14.09
CA TRP A 138 -0.83 24.04 14.65
C TRP A 138 -0.93 22.53 14.99
N PRO A 139 -2.03 22.02 15.58
CA PRO A 139 -2.20 20.59 15.80
C PRO A 139 -2.11 19.77 14.52
N TRP A 140 -2.67 20.27 13.41
CA TRP A 140 -2.59 19.60 12.11
C TRP A 140 -1.15 19.56 11.58
N VAL A 141 -0.40 20.67 11.71
CA VAL A 141 1.01 20.73 11.27
C VAL A 141 1.87 19.73 12.05
N ILE A 142 1.69 19.65 13.37
CA ILE A 142 2.42 18.69 14.22
C ILE A 142 2.11 17.27 13.78
N LEU A 143 0.84 16.94 13.56
CA LEU A 143 0.41 15.60 13.19
C LEU A 143 0.95 15.18 11.82
N VAL A 144 0.93 16.07 10.84
CA VAL A 144 1.48 15.81 9.50
C VAL A 144 3.00 15.64 9.56
N THR A 145 3.69 16.52 10.31
CA THR A 145 5.15 16.45 10.46
C THR A 145 5.56 15.16 11.17
N ALA A 146 4.89 14.78 12.25
CA ALA A 146 5.14 13.52 12.96
C ALA A 146 4.92 12.30 12.04
N ASN A 147 3.84 12.32 11.24
CA ASN A 147 3.55 11.27 10.28
C ASN A 147 4.63 11.17 9.20
N LEU A 148 5.09 12.30 8.68
CA LEU A 148 6.16 12.37 7.68
C LEU A 148 7.46 11.79 8.22
N ILE A 149 7.88 12.18 9.43
CA ILE A 149 9.08 11.65 10.10
C ILE A 149 8.94 10.14 10.31
N PHE A 150 7.76 9.68 10.76
CA PHE A 150 7.48 8.26 10.95
C PHE A 150 7.65 7.46 9.66
N TRP A 151 7.08 7.92 8.54
CA TRP A 151 7.20 7.24 7.25
C TRP A 151 8.63 7.25 6.70
N ILE A 152 9.38 8.35 6.88
CA ILE A 152 10.80 8.41 6.52
C ILE A 152 11.59 7.35 7.32
N GLY A 153 11.41 7.30 8.64
CA GLY A 153 12.09 6.34 9.50
C GLY A 153 11.76 4.89 9.13
N LEU A 154 10.49 4.61 8.83
CA LEU A 154 10.04 3.28 8.42
C LEU A 154 10.65 2.85 7.09
N THR A 155 10.72 3.75 6.11
CA THR A 155 11.30 3.49 4.79
C THR A 155 12.80 3.24 4.89
N ILE A 156 13.52 4.07 5.65
CA ILE A 156 14.96 3.89 5.91
C ILE A 156 15.20 2.52 6.58
N ARG A 157 14.42 2.19 7.60
CA ARG A 157 14.54 0.90 8.29
C ARG A 157 14.35 -0.27 7.32
N GLN A 158 13.31 -0.25 6.49
CA GLN A 158 13.05 -1.32 5.53
C GLN A 158 14.14 -1.46 4.49
N GLY A 159 14.66 -0.35 3.97
CA GLY A 159 15.76 -0.36 2.99
C GLY A 159 17.10 -0.80 3.57
N THR A 160 17.35 -0.49 4.85
CA THR A 160 18.65 -0.72 5.48
C THR A 160 18.78 -2.10 6.13
N ILE A 161 17.67 -2.75 6.47
CA ILE A 161 17.69 -4.02 7.22
C ILE A 161 18.51 -5.12 6.52
N ILE A 162 18.40 -5.22 5.20
CA ILE A 162 19.13 -6.23 4.39
C ILE A 162 20.63 -5.95 4.46
N TYR A 163 21.03 -4.68 4.33
CA TYR A 163 22.44 -4.28 4.41
C TYR A 163 23.01 -4.50 5.82
N HIS A 164 22.23 -4.21 6.85
CA HIS A 164 22.62 -4.48 8.24
C HIS A 164 22.87 -5.96 8.48
N CYS A 165 21.95 -6.83 8.05
CA CYS A 165 22.11 -8.28 8.17
C CYS A 165 23.30 -8.78 7.35
N GLN A 166 23.51 -8.25 6.15
CA GLN A 166 24.58 -8.69 5.27
C GLN A 166 25.99 -8.27 5.76
N TYR A 167 26.14 -7.02 6.25
CA TYR A 167 27.46 -6.44 6.54
C TYR A 167 27.83 -6.48 8.02
N PHE A 168 26.86 -6.46 8.94
CA PHE A 168 27.11 -6.49 10.37
C PHE A 168 26.90 -7.85 11.01
N LEU A 169 25.86 -8.57 10.57
CA LEU A 169 25.53 -9.89 11.12
C LEU A 169 26.07 -11.04 10.26
N GLU A 170 26.64 -10.71 9.10
CA GLU A 170 27.23 -11.66 8.13
C GLU A 170 26.27 -12.78 7.69
N ASP A 171 24.97 -12.63 7.99
CA ASP A 171 23.92 -13.61 7.67
C ASP A 171 22.69 -12.94 7.08
N LYS A 172 22.51 -13.11 5.77
CA LYS A 172 21.33 -12.59 5.03
C LYS A 172 20.03 -13.24 5.43
N SER A 173 20.05 -14.45 6.00
CA SER A 173 18.85 -15.17 6.39
C SER A 173 18.12 -14.48 7.56
N LEU A 174 18.86 -13.78 8.41
CA LEU A 174 18.34 -13.00 9.52
C LEU A 174 17.44 -11.85 9.05
N ALA A 175 17.62 -11.32 7.83
CA ALA A 175 16.74 -10.30 7.29
C ALA A 175 15.28 -10.80 7.15
N ALA A 176 15.11 -12.07 6.78
CA ALA A 176 13.79 -12.69 6.71
C ALA A 176 13.14 -12.81 8.09
N VAL A 177 13.92 -13.21 9.11
CA VAL A 177 13.46 -13.31 10.50
C VAL A 177 13.08 -11.93 11.04
N MET A 178 13.93 -10.92 10.85
CA MET A 178 13.68 -9.55 11.30
C MET A 178 12.45 -8.93 10.62
N ASN A 179 12.22 -9.22 9.34
CA ASN A 179 10.99 -8.82 8.66
C ASN A 179 9.77 -9.63 9.14
N GLY A 180 9.96 -10.91 9.50
CA GLY A 180 8.90 -11.75 10.07
C GLY A 180 8.38 -11.23 11.42
N LEU A 181 9.21 -10.52 12.21
CA LEU A 181 8.79 -9.87 13.45
C LEU A 181 7.74 -8.76 13.23
N MET A 182 7.48 -8.35 11.99
CA MET A 182 6.34 -7.48 11.67
C MET A 182 4.98 -8.08 12.07
N VAL A 183 4.88 -9.39 12.25
CA VAL A 183 3.68 -10.05 12.79
C VAL A 183 3.31 -9.48 14.17
N ILE A 184 4.29 -9.14 15.00
CA ILE A 184 4.07 -8.52 16.31
C ILE A 184 3.37 -7.15 16.15
N GLN A 185 3.70 -6.41 15.11
CA GLN A 185 3.04 -5.13 14.79
C GLN A 185 1.56 -5.33 14.46
N VAL A 186 1.21 -6.41 13.75
CA VAL A 186 -0.19 -6.75 13.45
C VAL A 186 -0.96 -7.07 14.72
N ILE A 187 -0.35 -7.83 15.65
CA ILE A 187 -0.95 -8.13 16.97
C ILE A 187 -1.18 -6.84 17.77
N GLY A 188 -0.19 -5.94 17.79
CA GLY A 188 -0.34 -4.62 18.41
C GLY A 188 -1.47 -3.79 17.81
N MET A 189 -1.62 -3.80 16.47
CA MET A 189 -2.72 -3.09 15.81
C MET A 189 -4.09 -3.68 16.15
N LEU A 190 -4.21 -4.99 16.27
CA LEU A 190 -5.47 -5.65 16.66
C LEU A 190 -5.87 -5.36 18.11
N SER A 191 -4.95 -4.96 18.97
CA SER A 191 -5.26 -4.59 20.34
C SER A 191 -5.83 -3.17 20.49
N ILE A 192 -5.65 -2.29 19.50
CA ILE A 192 -6.09 -0.89 19.55
C ILE A 192 -7.61 -0.75 19.83
N PRO A 193 -8.52 -1.49 19.15
CA PRO A 193 -9.95 -1.37 19.39
C PRO A 193 -10.40 -1.77 20.81
N PHE A 194 -9.56 -2.49 21.55
CA PHE A 194 -9.86 -2.91 22.92
C PHE A 194 -9.36 -1.91 23.97
N ILE A 195 -8.52 -0.95 23.56
CA ILE A 195 -7.91 0.06 24.43
C ILE A 195 -8.65 1.39 24.34
N VAL A 196 -9.31 1.66 23.21
CA VAL A 196 -10.05 2.89 22.88
C VAL A 196 -11.54 2.67 23.01
#